data_5ba05cb0edd1bba4dd2bf96dbf30798d
#
_entry.id   5ba05cb0edd1bba4dd2bf96dbf30798d
#
_cell.length_a   1.000
_cell.length_b   1.000
_cell.length_c   1.000
_cell.angle_alpha   90.00
_cell.angle_beta   90.00
_cell.angle_gamma   90.00
#
_symmetry.space_group_name_H-M   'P 1'
#
loop_
_entity.id
_entity.type
_entity.pdbx_description
1 polymer ?
#
loop_
_entity_poly.entity_id
_entity_poly.type
_entity_poly.pdbx_seq_one_letter_code
_entity_poly.pdbx_strand_id
1 'polypeptide(L)'
;AGPLEGRTAIEVGPGPGGLTRALFLEGAARVVAVERDERCRPALAAVAERYPGRLDVRFGDALAADWRGLLAGTTGKPVIVANLPYNIATRLLIGWLEAEPWPPWYDRMVLMFQKEVAERIVAGPGTKAYGRLAVIAQWRAKPQLLFQLKPEAFTPPPKVASAVVLLVPRADPQPPCSVTVLGRVTAAAFGQRRKMLRQSLRALVPDPIAFLEAAGIDPTLRGEVLSIADFAHLARVLERWPKVAPLER
;
A
#
# COMPACT_ATOMS: atom_id res chain seq x y z
N ALA A 1 -2.79 15.42 5.43
CA ALA A 1 -3.89 14.90 4.57
C ALA A 1 -4.36 15.95 3.57
N GLY A 2 -4.01 17.20 3.78
CA GLY A 2 -4.57 18.36 3.07
C GLY A 2 -5.98 18.69 3.56
N PRO A 3 -6.68 19.63 2.92
CA PRO A 3 -8.01 20.06 3.33
C PRO A 3 -8.97 18.88 3.37
N LEU A 4 -9.73 18.76 4.47
CA LEU A 4 -10.76 17.73 4.68
C LEU A 4 -12.18 18.27 4.62
N GLU A 5 -12.36 19.58 4.45
CA GLU A 5 -13.68 20.21 4.39
C GLU A 5 -14.55 19.54 3.33
N GLY A 6 -15.72 19.10 3.77
CA GLY A 6 -16.71 18.46 2.91
C GLY A 6 -16.34 17.05 2.43
N ARG A 7 -15.20 16.50 2.83
CA ARG A 7 -14.70 15.20 2.36
C ARG A 7 -15.07 14.07 3.31
N THR A 8 -15.17 12.87 2.75
CA THR A 8 -15.21 11.63 3.54
C THR A 8 -13.79 11.17 3.84
N ALA A 9 -13.49 10.92 5.10
CA ALA A 9 -12.28 10.25 5.55
C ALA A 9 -12.55 8.78 5.87
N ILE A 10 -11.56 7.92 5.59
CA ILE A 10 -11.57 6.51 6.01
C ILE A 10 -10.50 6.32 7.06
N GLU A 11 -10.86 5.67 8.14
CA GLU A 11 -9.96 5.35 9.24
C GLU A 11 -9.96 3.84 9.52
N VAL A 12 -8.79 3.25 9.66
CA VAL A 12 -8.63 1.85 10.08
C VAL A 12 -8.02 1.82 11.47
N GLY A 13 -8.71 1.16 12.39
CA GLY A 13 -8.29 1.07 13.77
C GLY A 13 -8.41 2.41 14.52
N PRO A 14 -9.60 3.03 14.59
CA PRO A 14 -9.79 4.28 15.31
C PRO A 14 -9.48 4.19 16.80
N GLY A 15 -9.50 2.96 17.38
CA GLY A 15 -9.35 2.76 18.81
C GLY A 15 -10.38 3.59 19.59
N PRO A 16 -9.98 4.35 20.61
CA PRO A 16 -10.91 5.23 21.35
C PRO A 16 -11.30 6.51 20.59
N GLY A 17 -10.92 6.66 19.31
CA GLY A 17 -11.37 7.75 18.47
C GLY A 17 -10.53 9.04 18.55
N GLY A 18 -9.25 8.94 18.91
CA GLY A 18 -8.36 10.11 18.96
C GLY A 18 -8.16 10.76 17.60
N LEU A 19 -7.76 9.98 16.60
CA LEU A 19 -7.60 10.46 15.23
C LEU A 19 -8.97 10.79 14.60
N THR A 20 -10.01 10.01 14.90
CA THR A 20 -11.39 10.28 14.45
C THR A 20 -11.84 11.70 14.80
N ARG A 21 -11.61 12.12 16.07
CA ARG A 21 -11.93 13.50 16.51
C ARG A 21 -11.13 14.54 15.76
N ALA A 22 -9.83 14.31 15.55
CA ALA A 22 -8.97 15.19 14.80
C ALA A 22 -9.45 15.35 13.35
N LEU A 23 -9.88 14.27 12.69
CA LEU A 23 -10.44 14.32 11.34
C LEU A 23 -11.69 15.22 11.26
N PHE A 24 -12.58 15.15 12.27
CA PHE A 24 -13.74 16.03 12.33
C PHE A 24 -13.37 17.49 12.60
N LEU A 25 -12.39 17.75 13.47
CA LEU A 25 -11.89 19.09 13.75
C LEU A 25 -11.25 19.74 12.51
N GLU A 26 -10.62 18.92 11.67
CA GLU A 26 -10.04 19.33 10.38
C GLU A 26 -11.08 19.39 9.24
N GLY A 27 -12.37 19.33 9.55
CA GLY A 27 -13.46 19.58 8.61
C GLY A 27 -14.02 18.37 7.86
N ALA A 28 -13.58 17.12 8.17
CA ALA A 28 -14.14 15.96 7.51
C ALA A 28 -15.67 15.92 7.65
N ALA A 29 -16.39 15.87 6.53
CA ALA A 29 -17.86 15.82 6.55
C ALA A 29 -18.37 14.48 7.12
N ARG A 30 -17.69 13.40 6.81
CA ARG A 30 -18.00 12.04 7.27
C ARG A 30 -16.71 11.29 7.54
N VAL A 31 -16.72 10.43 8.56
CA VAL A 31 -15.67 9.44 8.82
C VAL A 31 -16.28 8.05 8.76
N VAL A 32 -15.71 7.19 7.93
CA VAL A 32 -16.04 5.77 7.86
C VAL A 32 -14.90 5.01 8.50
N ALA A 33 -15.15 4.36 9.62
CA ALA A 33 -14.14 3.70 10.43
C ALA A 33 -14.37 2.18 10.51
N VAL A 34 -13.30 1.39 10.43
CA VAL A 34 -13.33 -0.06 10.67
C VAL A 34 -12.48 -0.38 11.88
N GLU A 35 -13.12 -0.93 12.92
CA GLU A 35 -12.48 -1.30 14.19
C GLU A 35 -12.68 -2.79 14.48
N ARG A 36 -11.63 -3.46 14.92
CA ARG A 36 -11.71 -4.87 15.27
C ARG A 36 -12.04 -5.08 16.76
N ASP A 37 -11.62 -4.15 17.60
CA ASP A 37 -11.75 -4.27 19.05
C ASP A 37 -13.11 -3.71 19.52
N GLU A 38 -14.04 -4.60 19.83
CA GLU A 38 -15.37 -4.26 20.36
C GLU A 38 -15.33 -3.43 21.66
N ARG A 39 -14.23 -3.48 22.41
CA ARG A 39 -14.06 -2.68 23.63
C ARG A 39 -14.00 -1.18 23.35
N CYS A 40 -13.71 -0.78 22.10
CA CYS A 40 -13.72 0.62 21.69
C CYS A 40 -15.14 1.17 21.45
N ARG A 41 -16.16 0.32 21.41
CA ARG A 41 -17.55 0.71 21.11
C ARG A 41 -18.08 1.86 21.95
N PRO A 42 -17.95 1.87 23.31
CA PRO A 42 -18.45 3.00 24.10
C PRO A 42 -17.76 4.33 23.79
N ALA A 43 -16.44 4.31 23.58
CA ALA A 43 -15.68 5.51 23.25
C ALA A 43 -16.05 6.06 21.86
N LEU A 44 -16.26 5.19 20.88
CA LEU A 44 -16.67 5.57 19.54
C LEU A 44 -18.12 6.06 19.48
N ALA A 45 -19.02 5.49 20.32
CA ALA A 45 -20.38 5.97 20.49
C ALA A 45 -20.39 7.42 21.00
N ALA A 46 -19.59 7.74 22.02
CA ALA A 46 -19.44 9.11 22.52
C ALA A 46 -18.91 10.10 21.45
N VAL A 47 -18.06 9.62 20.51
CA VAL A 47 -17.67 10.44 19.36
C VAL A 47 -18.86 10.64 18.42
N ALA A 48 -19.63 9.59 18.13
CA ALA A 48 -20.77 9.65 17.25
C ALA A 48 -21.88 10.59 17.80
N GLU A 49 -22.11 10.60 19.10
CA GLU A 49 -23.02 11.55 19.76
C GLU A 49 -22.60 13.01 19.57
N ARG A 50 -21.28 13.29 19.58
CA ARG A 50 -20.75 14.64 19.36
C ARG A 50 -20.83 15.07 17.89
N TYR A 51 -20.84 14.11 16.95
CA TYR A 51 -20.90 14.33 15.51
C TYR A 51 -22.06 13.54 14.85
N PRO A 52 -23.32 13.87 15.14
CA PRO A 52 -24.49 13.09 14.75
C PRO A 52 -24.54 12.84 13.24
N GLY A 53 -24.70 11.57 12.84
CA GLY A 53 -24.81 11.15 11.44
C GLY A 53 -23.53 11.26 10.60
N ARG A 54 -22.40 11.66 11.22
CA ARG A 54 -21.13 11.85 10.49
C ARG A 54 -20.11 10.73 10.73
N LEU A 55 -20.24 9.94 11.77
CA LEU A 55 -19.38 8.78 12.07
C LEU A 55 -20.10 7.48 11.77
N ASP A 56 -19.56 6.69 10.86
CA ASP A 56 -20.01 5.33 10.56
C ASP A 56 -18.92 4.34 10.98
N VAL A 57 -19.17 3.59 12.04
CA VAL A 57 -18.23 2.60 12.57
C VAL A 57 -18.70 1.20 12.22
N ARG A 58 -17.83 0.44 11.56
CA ARG A 58 -18.00 -0.99 11.28
C ARG A 58 -17.04 -1.80 12.13
N PHE A 59 -17.59 -2.68 12.96
CA PHE A 59 -16.77 -3.60 13.74
C PHE A 59 -16.46 -4.84 12.93
N GLY A 60 -15.15 -5.14 12.75
CA GLY A 60 -14.69 -6.27 11.95
C GLY A 60 -13.23 -6.18 11.50
N ASP A 61 -12.85 -7.11 10.65
CA ASP A 61 -11.50 -7.15 10.07
C ASP A 61 -11.40 -6.22 8.84
N ALA A 62 -10.55 -5.22 8.93
CA ALA A 62 -10.31 -4.28 7.85
C ALA A 62 -9.74 -4.94 6.56
N LEU A 63 -9.09 -6.11 6.68
CA LEU A 63 -8.61 -6.88 5.53
C LEU A 63 -9.75 -7.55 4.75
N ALA A 64 -10.90 -7.77 5.40
CA ALA A 64 -12.10 -8.36 4.79
C ALA A 64 -13.19 -7.32 4.50
N ALA A 65 -12.94 -6.03 4.77
CA ALA A 65 -13.94 -4.98 4.62
C ALA A 65 -14.30 -4.73 3.15
N ASP A 66 -15.61 -4.67 2.87
CA ASP A 66 -16.12 -4.17 1.60
C ASP A 66 -16.11 -2.64 1.59
N TRP A 67 -14.96 -2.08 1.24
CA TRP A 67 -14.77 -0.61 1.21
C TRP A 67 -15.74 0.10 0.26
N ARG A 68 -16.14 -0.53 -0.85
CA ARG A 68 -17.08 0.07 -1.80
C ARG A 68 -18.48 0.13 -1.23
N GLY A 69 -18.94 -0.95 -0.60
CA GLY A 69 -20.23 -0.97 0.10
C GLY A 69 -20.30 0.01 1.27
N LEU A 70 -19.21 0.12 2.05
CA LEU A 70 -19.10 1.08 3.16
C LEU A 70 -19.15 2.55 2.73
N LEU A 71 -18.78 2.83 1.50
CA LEU A 71 -18.75 4.17 0.90
C LEU A 71 -20.02 4.51 0.11
N ALA A 72 -21.04 3.67 0.16
CA ALA A 72 -22.31 3.96 -0.50
C ALA A 72 -22.85 5.35 -0.07
N GLY A 73 -23.27 6.16 -1.03
CA GLY A 73 -23.73 7.51 -0.80
C GLY A 73 -22.62 8.56 -0.55
N THR A 74 -21.34 8.19 -0.60
CA THR A 74 -20.24 9.14 -0.51
C THR A 74 -20.08 9.91 -1.81
N THR A 75 -19.98 11.23 -1.73
CA THR A 75 -19.68 12.10 -2.87
C THR A 75 -18.18 12.30 -3.01
N GLY A 76 -17.66 12.11 -4.23
CA GLY A 76 -16.22 12.22 -4.51
C GLY A 76 -15.39 11.06 -3.96
N LYS A 77 -14.08 11.12 -4.18
CA LYS A 77 -13.14 10.11 -3.68
C LYS A 77 -12.76 10.42 -2.22
N PRO A 78 -12.88 9.44 -1.30
CA PRO A 78 -12.48 9.63 0.09
C PRO A 78 -10.96 9.72 0.25
N VAL A 79 -10.51 10.23 1.39
CA VAL A 79 -9.12 10.23 1.82
C VAL A 79 -8.95 9.13 2.88
N ILE A 80 -7.95 8.27 2.72
CA ILE A 80 -7.63 7.29 3.77
C ILE A 80 -6.62 7.91 4.71
N VAL A 81 -6.97 8.04 5.99
CA VAL A 81 -6.10 8.59 7.04
C VAL A 81 -6.13 7.61 8.21
N ALA A 82 -5.03 6.94 8.48
CA ALA A 82 -5.02 5.89 9.50
C ALA A 82 -3.68 5.73 10.21
N ASN A 83 -3.78 5.52 11.53
CA ASN A 83 -2.72 4.95 12.34
C ASN A 83 -2.87 3.42 12.29
N LEU A 84 -2.31 2.77 11.27
CA LEU A 84 -2.53 1.36 11.00
C LEU A 84 -1.94 0.43 12.08
N PRO A 85 -2.67 -0.61 12.51
CA PRO A 85 -2.07 -1.69 13.28
C PRO A 85 -0.92 -2.33 12.51
N TYR A 86 0.29 -2.35 13.08
CA TYR A 86 1.51 -2.71 12.37
C TYR A 86 1.49 -4.11 11.72
N ASN A 87 0.81 -5.06 12.36
CA ASN A 87 0.70 -6.45 11.88
C ASN A 87 -0.09 -6.60 10.58
N ILE A 88 -0.96 -5.66 10.24
CA ILE A 88 -1.78 -5.69 9.00
C ILE A 88 -1.47 -4.52 8.05
N ALA A 89 -0.70 -3.53 8.48
CA ALA A 89 -0.46 -2.29 7.74
C ALA A 89 0.04 -2.51 6.31
N THR A 90 1.06 -3.36 6.13
CA THR A 90 1.61 -3.67 4.80
C THR A 90 0.60 -4.42 3.93
N ARG A 91 -0.19 -5.33 4.50
CA ARG A 91 -1.22 -6.09 3.76
C ARG A 91 -2.34 -5.17 3.28
N LEU A 92 -2.80 -4.25 4.12
CA LEU A 92 -3.79 -3.24 3.75
C LEU A 92 -3.27 -2.34 2.62
N LEU A 93 -2.06 -1.81 2.77
CA LEU A 93 -1.45 -0.98 1.74
C LEU A 93 -1.36 -1.72 0.39
N ILE A 94 -0.86 -2.95 0.38
CA ILE A 94 -0.77 -3.76 -0.84
C ILE A 94 -2.17 -3.97 -1.43
N GLY A 95 -3.16 -4.37 -0.64
CA GLY A 95 -4.53 -4.56 -1.11
C GLY A 95 -5.13 -3.32 -1.76
N TRP A 96 -4.88 -2.13 -1.21
CA TRP A 96 -5.33 -0.88 -1.83
C TRP A 96 -4.57 -0.52 -3.11
N LEU A 97 -3.28 -0.82 -3.18
CA LEU A 97 -2.46 -0.57 -4.38
C LEU A 97 -2.73 -1.59 -5.51
N GLU A 98 -3.18 -2.80 -5.17
CA GLU A 98 -3.54 -3.85 -6.11
C GLU A 98 -5.02 -3.80 -6.53
N ALA A 99 -5.82 -2.94 -5.90
CA ALA A 99 -7.25 -2.83 -6.19
C ALA A 99 -7.52 -2.47 -7.66
N GLU A 100 -8.46 -3.18 -8.26
CA GLU A 100 -8.94 -2.90 -9.61
C GLU A 100 -10.45 -2.53 -9.57
N PRO A 101 -10.95 -1.76 -10.54
CA PRO A 101 -10.21 -1.08 -11.61
C PRO A 101 -9.35 0.08 -11.09
N TRP A 102 -8.30 0.41 -11.85
CA TRP A 102 -7.47 1.58 -11.61
C TRP A 102 -7.88 2.73 -12.54
N PRO A 103 -7.87 4.02 -12.13
CA PRO A 103 -7.44 4.57 -10.85
C PRO A 103 -8.38 4.19 -9.69
N PRO A 104 -7.86 4.15 -8.45
CA PRO A 104 -8.58 3.60 -7.30
C PRO A 104 -9.78 4.47 -6.88
N TRP A 105 -10.61 3.91 -6.01
CA TRP A 105 -11.78 4.54 -5.43
C TRP A 105 -11.46 5.63 -4.38
N TYR A 106 -10.24 5.73 -3.91
CA TYR A 106 -9.74 6.77 -2.99
C TYR A 106 -8.91 7.82 -3.73
N ASP A 107 -8.77 9.01 -3.10
CA ASP A 107 -8.00 10.15 -3.63
C ASP A 107 -6.53 10.06 -3.23
N ARG A 108 -6.26 9.85 -1.95
CA ARG A 108 -4.92 9.72 -1.38
C ARG A 108 -4.96 8.94 -0.08
N MET A 109 -3.79 8.48 0.35
CA MET A 109 -3.62 7.80 1.63
C MET A 109 -2.58 8.54 2.46
N VAL A 110 -2.88 8.79 3.74
CA VAL A 110 -1.94 9.30 4.76
C VAL A 110 -1.90 8.26 5.87
N LEU A 111 -0.84 7.49 5.87
CA LEU A 111 -0.77 6.27 6.67
C LEU A 111 0.46 6.27 7.57
N MET A 112 0.28 5.83 8.79
CA MET A 112 1.39 5.63 9.71
C MET A 112 1.85 4.17 9.67
N PHE A 113 3.17 3.99 9.61
CA PHE A 113 3.86 2.71 9.63
C PHE A 113 4.98 2.72 10.67
N GLN A 114 5.53 1.55 11.00
CA GLN A 114 6.86 1.49 11.59
C GLN A 114 7.87 2.17 10.66
N LYS A 115 8.84 2.88 11.22
CA LYS A 115 9.84 3.64 10.46
C LYS A 115 10.48 2.82 9.34
N GLU A 116 10.89 1.58 9.64
CA GLU A 116 11.51 0.69 8.66
C GLU A 116 10.59 0.40 7.47
N VAL A 117 9.28 0.20 7.71
CA VAL A 117 8.30 -0.05 6.64
C VAL A 117 8.11 1.21 5.80
N ALA A 118 8.00 2.38 6.43
CA ALA A 118 7.91 3.65 5.73
C ALA A 118 9.14 3.90 4.83
N GLU A 119 10.34 3.63 5.33
CA GLU A 119 11.58 3.73 4.58
C GLU A 119 11.60 2.78 3.37
N ARG A 120 11.07 1.55 3.51
CA ARG A 120 10.92 0.61 2.39
C ARG A 120 9.94 1.10 1.32
N ILE A 121 8.87 1.78 1.71
CA ILE A 121 7.86 2.32 0.76
C ILE A 121 8.49 3.38 -0.17
N VAL A 122 9.34 4.25 0.39
CA VAL A 122 9.96 5.39 -0.33
C VAL A 122 11.35 5.09 -0.87
N ALA A 123 11.88 3.88 -0.63
CA ALA A 123 13.24 3.51 -1.01
C ALA A 123 13.44 3.54 -2.53
N GLY A 124 14.56 4.10 -2.98
CA GLY A 124 14.99 4.07 -4.39
C GLY A 124 15.90 2.87 -4.72
N PRO A 125 16.08 2.58 -6.02
CA PRO A 125 17.02 1.57 -6.50
C PRO A 125 18.42 1.73 -5.90
N GLY A 126 19.11 0.62 -5.68
CA GLY A 126 20.46 0.60 -5.11
C GLY A 126 20.53 0.75 -3.59
N THR A 127 19.43 1.08 -2.92
CA THR A 127 19.41 1.20 -1.45
C THR A 127 19.09 -0.12 -0.76
N LYS A 128 19.56 -0.27 0.49
CA LYS A 128 19.31 -1.47 1.30
C LYS A 128 17.80 -1.71 1.54
N ALA A 129 17.02 -0.67 1.64
CA ALA A 129 15.58 -0.74 1.92
C ALA A 129 14.75 -1.04 0.67
N TYR A 130 15.29 -0.86 -0.54
CA TYR A 130 14.58 -1.07 -1.79
C TYR A 130 14.16 -2.53 -1.98
N GLY A 131 12.92 -2.75 -2.40
CA GLY A 131 12.36 -4.09 -2.58
C GLY A 131 10.94 -4.07 -3.15
N ARG A 132 10.24 -5.20 -3.07
CA ARG A 132 8.90 -5.40 -3.62
C ARG A 132 7.92 -4.29 -3.26
N LEU A 133 7.91 -3.87 -1.99
CA LEU A 133 7.00 -2.85 -1.49
C LEU A 133 7.27 -1.48 -2.13
N ALA A 134 8.56 -1.12 -2.33
CA ALA A 134 8.93 0.10 -3.03
C ALA A 134 8.44 0.09 -4.47
N VAL A 135 8.61 -1.03 -5.18
CA VAL A 135 8.24 -1.12 -6.60
C VAL A 135 6.74 -0.92 -6.77
N ILE A 136 5.90 -1.67 -6.06
CA ILE A 136 4.45 -1.53 -6.21
C ILE A 136 3.96 -0.16 -5.75
N ALA A 137 4.45 0.36 -4.61
CA ALA A 137 4.02 1.63 -4.07
C ALA A 137 4.37 2.79 -5.01
N GLN A 138 5.57 2.80 -5.58
CA GLN A 138 6.02 3.88 -6.44
C GLN A 138 5.54 3.73 -7.89
N TRP A 139 5.21 2.53 -8.33
CA TRP A 139 4.55 2.34 -9.63
C TRP A 139 3.10 2.83 -9.60
N ARG A 140 2.31 2.48 -8.55
CA ARG A 140 0.90 2.88 -8.41
C ARG A 140 0.71 4.29 -7.86
N ALA A 141 1.64 4.80 -7.06
CA ALA A 141 1.49 6.07 -6.36
C ALA A 141 2.79 6.89 -6.37
N LYS A 142 2.71 8.10 -5.83
CA LYS A 142 3.85 8.94 -5.47
C LYS A 142 3.96 8.95 -3.95
N PRO A 143 4.74 8.05 -3.33
CA PRO A 143 4.91 8.05 -1.89
C PRO A 143 5.86 9.16 -1.46
N GLN A 144 5.53 9.79 -0.33
CA GLN A 144 6.35 10.81 0.33
C GLN A 144 6.37 10.55 1.84
N LEU A 145 7.55 10.41 2.43
CA LEU A 145 7.70 10.40 3.87
C LEU A 145 7.51 11.82 4.38
N LEU A 146 6.48 12.05 5.23
CA LEU A 146 6.14 13.38 5.73
C LEU A 146 6.95 13.72 6.97
N PHE A 147 6.86 12.88 8.00
CA PHE A 147 7.57 13.07 9.26
C PHE A 147 7.67 11.75 10.03
N GLN A 148 8.54 11.75 11.04
CA GLN A 148 8.73 10.63 11.95
C GLN A 148 8.18 10.98 13.35
N LEU A 149 7.73 9.96 14.06
CA LEU A 149 7.23 10.02 15.43
C LEU A 149 8.08 9.11 16.32
N LYS A 150 8.56 9.66 17.42
CA LYS A 150 9.27 8.87 18.43
C LYS A 150 8.28 8.00 19.24
N PRO A 151 8.72 6.89 19.84
CA PRO A 151 7.85 6.04 20.65
C PRO A 151 7.10 6.78 21.76
N GLU A 152 7.72 7.80 22.35
CA GLU A 152 7.16 8.59 23.46
C GLU A 152 5.91 9.40 23.08
N ALA A 153 5.64 9.55 21.77
CA ALA A 153 4.43 10.21 21.27
C ALA A 153 3.15 9.35 21.44
N PHE A 154 3.29 8.11 21.92
CA PHE A 154 2.18 7.16 22.02
C PHE A 154 2.00 6.64 23.44
N THR A 155 0.77 6.26 23.79
CA THR A 155 0.44 5.60 25.07
C THR A 155 -0.41 4.35 24.80
N PRO A 156 0.11 3.14 25.07
CA PRO A 156 1.49 2.84 25.46
C PRO A 156 2.50 3.06 24.32
N PRO A 157 3.78 3.35 24.63
CA PRO A 157 4.79 3.57 23.59
C PRO A 157 5.10 2.27 22.83
N PRO A 158 5.18 2.30 21.48
CA PRO A 158 5.62 1.17 20.69
C PRO A 158 7.13 0.93 20.87
N LYS A 159 7.59 -0.28 20.51
CA LYS A 159 9.01 -0.65 20.61
C LYS A 159 9.92 0.07 19.61
N VAL A 160 9.35 0.64 18.55
CA VAL A 160 10.09 1.25 17.43
C VAL A 160 9.45 2.58 17.03
N ALA A 161 10.25 3.48 16.46
CA ALA A 161 9.76 4.72 15.90
C ALA A 161 8.77 4.46 14.74
N SER A 162 7.88 5.41 14.55
CA SER A 162 6.88 5.41 13.49
C SER A 162 7.20 6.50 12.46
N ALA A 163 6.62 6.39 11.29
CA ALA A 163 6.67 7.44 10.29
C ALA A 163 5.34 7.51 9.51
N VAL A 164 5.00 8.72 9.10
CA VAL A 164 3.80 8.99 8.32
C VAL A 164 4.19 9.14 6.85
N VAL A 165 3.48 8.42 5.98
CA VAL A 165 3.70 8.43 4.53
C VAL A 165 2.43 8.89 3.84
N LEU A 166 2.56 9.89 2.97
CA LEU A 166 1.55 10.28 1.99
C LEU A 166 1.74 9.45 0.73
N LEU A 167 0.67 8.86 0.21
CA LEU A 167 0.66 8.18 -1.09
C LEU A 167 -0.45 8.78 -1.95
N VAL A 168 -0.05 9.43 -3.05
CA VAL A 168 -0.99 9.99 -4.04
C VAL A 168 -1.01 9.05 -5.25
N PRO A 169 -2.15 8.42 -5.58
CA PRO A 169 -2.25 7.53 -6.74
C PRO A 169 -1.85 8.22 -8.03
N ARG A 170 -1.12 7.52 -8.89
CA ARG A 170 -0.91 7.93 -10.28
C ARG A 170 -2.18 7.60 -11.06
N ALA A 171 -2.70 8.53 -11.83
CA ALA A 171 -3.88 8.25 -12.67
C ALA A 171 -3.57 7.14 -13.68
N ASP A 172 -2.37 7.18 -14.26
CA ASP A 172 -1.87 6.25 -15.26
C ASP A 172 -0.45 5.79 -14.88
N PRO A 173 -0.30 4.63 -14.21
CA PRO A 173 1.01 4.07 -13.87
C PRO A 173 1.81 3.70 -15.11
N GLN A 174 3.03 4.25 -15.23
CA GLN A 174 3.91 4.02 -16.39
C GLN A 174 5.22 3.33 -15.99
N PRO A 175 5.74 2.44 -16.84
CA PRO A 175 5.09 1.79 -18.00
C PRO A 175 3.87 0.97 -17.60
N PRO A 176 2.82 0.85 -18.46
CA PRO A 176 1.63 0.08 -18.12
C PRO A 176 1.96 -1.42 -18.09
N CYS A 177 1.47 -2.14 -17.09
CA CYS A 177 1.58 -3.60 -16.98
C CYS A 177 0.50 -4.14 -16.02
N SER A 178 0.29 -5.45 -16.02
CA SER A 178 -0.56 -6.10 -15.01
C SER A 178 0.10 -6.03 -13.63
N VAL A 179 -0.64 -5.53 -12.65
CA VAL A 179 -0.18 -5.49 -11.25
C VAL A 179 0.16 -6.89 -10.71
N THR A 180 -0.63 -7.90 -11.08
CA THR A 180 -0.40 -9.30 -10.71
C THR A 180 0.91 -9.82 -11.29
N VAL A 181 1.21 -9.50 -12.55
CA VAL A 181 2.45 -9.94 -13.21
C VAL A 181 3.66 -9.19 -12.63
N LEU A 182 3.53 -7.89 -12.37
CA LEU A 182 4.54 -7.11 -11.66
C LEU A 182 4.86 -7.70 -10.28
N GLY A 183 3.82 -8.10 -9.55
CA GLY A 183 3.96 -8.79 -8.26
C GLY A 183 4.76 -10.10 -8.36
N ARG A 184 4.53 -10.90 -9.40
CA ARG A 184 5.29 -12.15 -9.68
C ARG A 184 6.75 -11.88 -10.00
N VAL A 185 7.02 -10.93 -10.88
CA VAL A 185 8.40 -10.53 -11.27
C VAL A 185 9.17 -10.04 -10.05
N THR A 186 8.61 -9.13 -9.29
CA THR A 186 9.26 -8.59 -8.09
C THR A 186 9.44 -9.64 -7.00
N ALA A 187 8.48 -10.58 -6.84
CA ALA A 187 8.62 -11.70 -5.91
C ALA A 187 9.81 -12.58 -6.26
N ALA A 188 9.99 -12.93 -7.53
CA ALA A 188 11.12 -13.74 -8.00
C ALA A 188 12.45 -12.98 -7.84
N ALA A 189 12.52 -11.73 -8.31
CA ALA A 189 13.74 -10.93 -8.26
C ALA A 189 14.25 -10.68 -6.84
N PHE A 190 13.35 -10.38 -5.89
CA PHE A 190 13.71 -10.08 -4.49
C PHE A 190 13.68 -11.31 -3.57
N GLY A 191 13.11 -12.44 -4.01
CA GLY A 191 13.08 -13.69 -3.23
C GLY A 191 14.48 -14.25 -2.95
N GLN A 192 15.43 -13.98 -3.84
CA GLN A 192 16.83 -14.33 -3.70
C GLN A 192 17.73 -13.10 -3.87
N ARG A 193 17.55 -12.09 -3.01
CA ARG A 193 18.12 -10.73 -3.13
C ARG A 193 19.61 -10.68 -3.46
N ARG A 194 20.44 -11.64 -2.96
CA ARG A 194 21.89 -11.67 -3.18
C ARG A 194 22.28 -12.31 -4.50
N LYS A 195 21.35 -12.92 -5.25
CA LYS A 195 21.61 -13.58 -6.52
C LYS A 195 21.41 -12.64 -7.70
N MET A 196 22.11 -12.92 -8.80
CA MET A 196 21.90 -12.27 -10.09
C MET A 196 20.51 -12.61 -10.64
N LEU A 197 19.93 -11.75 -11.47
CA LEU A 197 18.60 -11.94 -12.06
C LEU A 197 18.48 -13.26 -12.81
N ARG A 198 19.51 -13.67 -13.58
CA ARG A 198 19.54 -14.98 -14.25
C ARG A 198 19.36 -16.17 -13.32
N GLN A 199 19.60 -16.00 -12.02
CA GLN A 199 19.40 -17.04 -11.02
C GLN A 199 18.07 -16.88 -10.28
N SER A 200 17.73 -15.64 -9.87
CA SER A 200 16.52 -15.39 -9.09
C SER A 200 15.24 -15.59 -9.91
N LEU A 201 15.28 -15.36 -11.23
CA LEU A 201 14.12 -15.51 -12.11
C LEU A 201 13.88 -16.95 -12.63
N ARG A 202 14.71 -17.92 -12.25
CA ARG A 202 14.50 -19.36 -12.65
C ARG A 202 13.16 -19.92 -12.21
N ALA A 203 12.62 -19.44 -11.11
CA ALA A 203 11.28 -19.85 -10.65
C ALA A 203 10.15 -19.22 -11.46
N LEU A 204 10.44 -18.23 -12.30
CA LEU A 204 9.47 -17.47 -13.08
C LEU A 204 9.41 -17.94 -14.54
N VAL A 205 10.56 -18.17 -15.15
CA VAL A 205 10.73 -18.60 -16.54
C VAL A 205 11.82 -19.67 -16.69
N PRO A 206 11.69 -20.62 -17.63
CA PRO A 206 12.66 -21.67 -17.84
C PRO A 206 14.03 -21.16 -18.30
N ASP A 207 14.04 -20.16 -19.19
CA ASP A 207 15.25 -19.49 -19.66
C ASP A 207 15.27 -18.02 -19.23
N PRO A 208 15.83 -17.72 -18.05
CA PRO A 208 15.92 -16.34 -17.56
C PRO A 208 16.90 -15.47 -18.36
N ILE A 209 17.88 -16.06 -19.03
CA ILE A 209 18.86 -15.27 -19.83
C ILE A 209 18.15 -14.73 -21.06
N ALA A 210 17.56 -15.58 -21.88
CA ALA A 210 16.80 -15.15 -23.06
C ALA A 210 15.66 -14.18 -22.69
N PHE A 211 14.99 -14.41 -21.57
CA PHE A 211 13.94 -13.51 -21.06
C PHE A 211 14.47 -12.11 -20.73
N LEU A 212 15.61 -12.02 -20.04
CA LEU A 212 16.24 -10.75 -19.66
C LEU A 212 16.81 -10.01 -20.88
N GLU A 213 17.44 -10.74 -21.81
CA GLU A 213 17.93 -10.19 -23.07
C GLU A 213 16.79 -9.62 -23.92
N ALA A 214 15.66 -10.32 -24.02
CA ALA A 214 14.46 -9.82 -24.69
C ALA A 214 13.88 -8.54 -24.04
N ALA A 215 14.14 -8.34 -22.75
CA ALA A 215 13.81 -7.11 -22.04
C ALA A 215 14.93 -6.06 -22.07
N GLY A 216 16.07 -6.31 -22.74
CA GLY A 216 17.22 -5.40 -22.76
C GLY A 216 17.89 -5.20 -21.39
N ILE A 217 17.78 -6.19 -20.49
CA ILE A 217 18.32 -6.13 -19.13
C ILE A 217 19.49 -7.11 -18.97
N ASP A 218 20.62 -6.61 -18.47
CA ASP A 218 21.81 -7.46 -18.20
C ASP A 218 21.46 -8.56 -17.17
N PRO A 219 21.61 -9.86 -17.57
CA PRO A 219 21.30 -10.99 -16.70
C PRO A 219 22.17 -11.11 -15.44
N THR A 220 23.29 -10.39 -15.38
CA THR A 220 24.21 -10.39 -14.24
C THR A 220 23.83 -9.40 -13.14
N LEU A 221 22.94 -8.47 -13.43
CA LEU A 221 22.42 -7.52 -12.45
C LEU A 221 21.64 -8.23 -11.33
N ARG A 222 21.47 -7.52 -10.20
CA ARG A 222 20.58 -7.93 -9.12
C ARG A 222 19.30 -7.10 -9.15
N GLY A 223 18.20 -7.65 -8.63
CA GLY A 223 16.93 -6.94 -8.60
C GLY A 223 16.97 -5.59 -7.87
N GLU A 224 17.87 -5.41 -6.91
CA GLU A 224 17.97 -4.16 -6.15
C GLU A 224 18.47 -2.95 -6.95
N VAL A 225 19.08 -3.14 -8.11
CA VAL A 225 19.57 -2.03 -8.94
C VAL A 225 18.59 -1.64 -10.05
N LEU A 226 17.56 -2.45 -10.31
CA LEU A 226 16.59 -2.15 -11.35
C LEU A 226 15.67 -1.00 -10.93
N SER A 227 15.36 -0.14 -11.89
CA SER A 227 14.36 0.91 -11.72
C SER A 227 12.93 0.33 -11.67
N ILE A 228 11.99 1.15 -11.24
CA ILE A 228 10.55 0.82 -11.31
C ILE A 228 10.10 0.54 -12.74
N ALA A 229 10.63 1.33 -13.70
CA ALA A 229 10.33 1.17 -15.11
C ALA A 229 10.86 -0.16 -15.66
N ASP A 230 12.05 -0.61 -15.24
CA ASP A 230 12.60 -1.90 -15.64
C ASP A 230 11.72 -3.06 -15.14
N PHE A 231 11.26 -3.00 -13.89
CA PHE A 231 10.33 -3.99 -13.35
C PHE A 231 9.00 -4.04 -14.09
N ALA A 232 8.42 -2.87 -14.40
CA ALA A 232 7.18 -2.80 -15.19
C ALA A 232 7.41 -3.31 -16.62
N HIS A 233 8.57 -3.02 -17.21
CA HIS A 233 8.95 -3.55 -18.52
C HIS A 233 9.11 -5.07 -18.49
N LEU A 234 9.82 -5.63 -17.51
CA LEU A 234 9.90 -7.09 -17.31
C LEU A 234 8.52 -7.73 -17.17
N ALA A 235 7.60 -7.09 -16.45
CA ALA A 235 6.23 -7.58 -16.34
C ALA A 235 5.54 -7.64 -17.71
N ARG A 236 5.66 -6.60 -18.55
CA ARG A 236 5.12 -6.59 -19.92
C ARG A 236 5.73 -7.66 -20.82
N VAL A 237 7.03 -7.87 -20.72
CA VAL A 237 7.71 -8.95 -21.48
C VAL A 237 7.15 -10.30 -21.01
N LEU A 238 6.98 -10.49 -19.70
CA LEU A 238 6.44 -11.74 -19.15
C LEU A 238 4.99 -12.02 -19.57
N GLU A 239 4.16 -10.98 -19.72
CA GLU A 239 2.78 -11.11 -20.23
C GLU A 239 2.72 -11.73 -21.64
N ARG A 240 3.74 -11.46 -22.43
CA ARG A 240 3.88 -11.93 -23.83
C ARG A 240 4.82 -13.12 -23.98
N TRP A 241 5.50 -13.52 -22.88
CA TRP A 241 6.46 -14.61 -22.89
C TRP A 241 5.77 -15.94 -23.13
N PRO A 242 6.33 -16.80 -24.01
CA PRO A 242 5.72 -18.09 -24.28
C PRO A 242 5.51 -18.90 -22.98
N LYS A 243 4.28 -19.29 -22.72
CA LYS A 243 3.99 -20.23 -21.65
C LYS A 243 4.51 -21.59 -22.08
N VAL A 244 5.53 -22.09 -21.39
CA VAL A 244 5.95 -23.49 -21.59
C VAL A 244 4.76 -24.37 -21.16
N ALA A 245 4.29 -25.20 -22.08
CA ALA A 245 3.31 -26.24 -21.74
C ALA A 245 3.87 -27.07 -20.58
N PRO A 246 3.04 -27.50 -19.60
CA PRO A 246 3.50 -28.42 -18.59
C PRO A 246 4.07 -29.64 -19.31
N LEU A 247 5.29 -30.04 -18.95
CA LEU A 247 5.83 -31.33 -19.36
C LEU A 247 4.87 -32.38 -18.83
N GLU A 248 4.11 -33.00 -19.73
CA GLU A 248 3.32 -34.19 -19.42
C GLU A 248 4.29 -35.23 -18.83
N ARG A 249 4.09 -35.58 -17.56
CA ARG A 249 4.80 -36.64 -16.87
C ARG A 249 4.03 -37.93 -17.02
#